data_b69ff3dcde430aecee83f38547e9299f
#
_entry.id   b69ff3dcde430aecee83f38547e9299f
#
_cell.length_a   1.000
_cell.length_b   1.000
_cell.length_c   1.000
_cell.angle_alpha   90.00
_cell.angle_beta   90.00
_cell.angle_gamma   90.00
#
_symmetry.space_group_name_H-M   'P 1'
#
loop_
_entity.id
_entity.type
_entity.pdbx_description
1 polymer ?
#
loop_
_entity_poly.entity_id
_entity_poly.type
_entity_poly.pdbx_seq_one_letter_code
_entity_poly.pdbx_strand_id
1 'polypeptide(L)'
;MSKVQFVNTVSIKELRKIIPLIGGEITPIIQSEPGCGKTSLLSMMAEDNGDKWRSPKDGTGIEGDKYDYIYVDCPVKDMSDVGMTIPNHATQQLEYYVSSLFNLSSNKPKIILLDEFMKSPKLLQVVFTRLMLERMVGDAPLPDGSKVFGTSNNASDGVGDSMLAHAGNRVCIMRMAKPTSEEWLQWASDNGISRVVRAAVAMFPRCLASYTTGDQNDNPYIFKPNSMAMSFVSPRSLAKCDVIVRNRDAIGENGTAVALAGTVGASFAADMAAFMSMEKSLMDVKDIIKAPEDVEMPKDISAQLMIMFQAVDVLSTQDELTKFMSFVERVPSSEVQGVFFTMMMRNAKAIRLARNNQRIAEWAKNNHELF
;
A
#
# COMPACT_ATOMS: atom_id res chain seq x y z
N MET A 1 -28.47 -0.30 25.76
CA MET A 1 -27.02 -0.08 25.90
C MET A 1 -26.35 -0.67 24.65
N SER A 2 -25.94 0.18 23.73
CA SER A 2 -25.19 -0.25 22.53
C SER A 2 -23.84 -0.78 23.00
N LYS A 3 -23.55 -2.07 22.72
CA LYS A 3 -22.21 -2.62 22.89
C LYS A 3 -21.29 -1.80 22.00
N VAL A 4 -20.44 -0.98 22.61
CA VAL A 4 -19.31 -0.36 21.91
C VAL A 4 -18.44 -1.53 21.44
N GLN A 5 -18.58 -1.87 20.16
CA GLN A 5 -17.69 -2.83 19.52
C GLN A 5 -16.38 -2.07 19.30
N PHE A 6 -15.38 -2.31 20.14
CA PHE A 6 -14.03 -1.82 19.90
C PHE A 6 -13.53 -2.42 18.58
N VAL A 7 -13.62 -1.65 17.54
CA VAL A 7 -13.02 -2.00 16.24
C VAL A 7 -11.53 -1.69 16.35
N ASN A 8 -10.71 -2.68 16.68
CA ASN A 8 -9.25 -2.57 16.79
C ASN A 8 -8.59 -2.44 15.40
N THR A 9 -9.19 -1.65 14.52
CA THR A 9 -8.72 -1.47 13.15
C THR A 9 -8.19 -0.06 12.98
N VAL A 10 -6.98 0.08 12.48
CA VAL A 10 -6.28 1.34 12.26
C VAL A 10 -5.86 1.46 10.80
N SER A 11 -5.84 2.68 10.28
CA SER A 11 -5.34 2.96 8.93
C SER A 11 -3.81 2.87 8.88
N ILE A 12 -3.27 2.71 7.67
CA ILE A 12 -1.82 2.75 7.45
C ILE A 12 -1.21 4.10 7.88
N LYS A 13 -1.96 5.20 7.74
CA LYS A 13 -1.54 6.55 8.18
C LYS A 13 -1.41 6.65 9.69
N GLU A 14 -2.31 6.01 10.43
CA GLU A 14 -2.25 5.97 11.90
C GLU A 14 -1.11 5.07 12.36
N LEU A 15 -0.89 3.92 11.72
CA LEU A 15 0.22 3.03 12.04
C LEU A 15 1.58 3.71 11.90
N ARG A 16 1.78 4.53 10.85
CA ARG A 16 3.00 5.34 10.66
C ARG A 16 3.26 6.31 11.82
N LYS A 17 2.22 6.72 12.54
CA LYS A 17 2.36 7.56 13.75
C LYS A 17 2.53 6.72 15.02
N ILE A 18 1.79 5.62 15.14
CA ILE A 18 1.77 4.80 16.36
C ILE A 18 3.09 4.03 16.53
N ILE A 19 3.58 3.34 15.47
CA ILE A 19 4.77 2.48 15.54
C ILE A 19 6.01 3.25 16.06
N PRO A 20 6.35 4.45 15.56
CA PRO A 20 7.48 5.21 16.08
C PRO A 20 7.35 5.63 17.55
N LEU A 21 6.13 5.80 18.04
CA LEU A 21 5.87 6.23 19.42
C LEU A 21 5.98 5.10 20.43
N ILE A 22 5.42 3.93 20.12
CA ILE A 22 5.35 2.83 21.08
C ILE A 22 6.37 1.71 20.81
N GLY A 23 6.87 1.58 19.59
CA GLY A 23 7.71 0.45 19.13
C GLY A 23 9.05 0.29 19.87
N GLY A 24 9.44 1.28 20.67
CA GLY A 24 10.61 1.18 21.57
C GLY A 24 10.33 0.33 22.79
N GLU A 25 9.14 0.40 23.37
CA GLU A 25 8.76 -0.28 24.62
C GLU A 25 7.81 -1.45 24.38
N ILE A 26 6.79 -1.24 23.53
CA ILE A 26 5.78 -2.23 23.20
C ILE A 26 5.93 -2.62 21.72
N THR A 27 6.00 -3.90 21.42
CA THR A 27 6.10 -4.34 20.02
C THR A 27 4.71 -4.43 19.37
N PRO A 28 4.40 -3.58 18.39
CA PRO A 28 3.19 -3.71 17.57
C PRO A 28 3.28 -4.93 16.66
N ILE A 29 2.24 -5.76 16.62
CA ILE A 29 2.04 -6.82 15.63
C ILE A 29 0.86 -6.42 14.75
N ILE A 30 1.14 -6.15 13.48
CA ILE A 30 0.16 -5.63 12.54
C ILE A 30 -0.44 -6.79 11.75
N GLN A 31 -1.74 -7.00 11.91
CA GLN A 31 -2.50 -8.00 11.18
C GLN A 31 -3.34 -7.34 10.09
N SER A 32 -3.37 -7.90 8.89
CA SER A 32 -4.29 -7.49 7.82
C SER A 32 -4.46 -8.57 6.76
N GLU A 33 -5.37 -8.31 5.85
CA GLU A 33 -5.53 -9.10 4.64
C GLU A 33 -4.23 -9.18 3.81
N PRO A 34 -4.08 -10.22 2.99
CA PRO A 34 -2.95 -10.33 2.07
C PRO A 34 -2.89 -9.14 1.09
N GLY A 35 -1.69 -8.63 0.82
CA GLY A 35 -1.46 -7.59 -0.19
C GLY A 35 -1.88 -6.16 0.19
N CYS A 36 -2.22 -5.89 1.47
CA CYS A 36 -2.64 -4.57 1.94
C CYS A 36 -1.49 -3.58 2.21
N GLY A 37 -0.23 -3.96 2.00
CA GLY A 37 0.90 -3.05 2.16
C GLY A 37 1.56 -3.06 3.53
N LYS A 38 1.39 -4.11 4.37
CA LYS A 38 2.07 -4.23 5.67
C LYS A 38 3.58 -4.02 5.59
N THR A 39 4.22 -4.69 4.66
CA THR A 39 5.67 -4.62 4.44
C THR A 39 6.13 -3.20 4.04
N SER A 40 5.27 -2.44 3.34
CA SER A 40 5.58 -1.07 2.93
C SER A 40 5.63 -0.07 4.09
N LEU A 41 5.16 -0.44 5.29
CA LEU A 41 5.25 0.43 6.48
C LEU A 41 6.70 0.82 6.78
N LEU A 42 7.65 -0.11 6.61
CA LEU A 42 9.06 0.17 6.89
C LEU A 42 9.63 1.22 5.91
N SER A 43 9.34 1.09 4.61
CA SER A 43 9.78 2.08 3.61
C SER A 43 9.11 3.44 3.81
N MET A 44 7.83 3.45 4.15
CA MET A 44 7.10 4.69 4.44
C MET A 44 7.65 5.41 5.69
N MET A 45 8.07 4.65 6.72
CA MET A 45 8.71 5.24 7.90
C MET A 45 10.09 5.80 7.59
N ALA A 46 10.84 5.18 6.66
CA ALA A 46 12.10 5.72 6.18
C ALA A 46 11.88 7.06 5.45
N GLU A 47 10.90 7.12 4.55
CA GLU A 47 10.51 8.34 3.85
C GLU A 47 10.07 9.45 4.82
N ASP A 48 9.31 9.13 5.88
CA ASP A 48 8.90 10.08 6.91
C ASP A 48 10.08 10.72 7.65
N ASN A 49 11.18 9.98 7.77
CA ASN A 49 12.43 10.47 8.36
C ASN A 49 13.35 11.17 7.33
N GLY A 50 12.94 11.28 6.07
CA GLY A 50 13.73 11.88 4.99
C GLY A 50 14.73 10.92 4.34
N ASP A 51 14.69 9.63 4.70
CA ASP A 51 15.57 8.60 4.19
C ASP A 51 15.01 7.95 2.92
N LYS A 52 15.91 7.49 2.03
CA LYS A 52 15.50 6.78 0.82
C LYS A 52 15.56 5.28 1.04
N TRP A 53 14.41 4.62 0.97
CA TRP A 53 14.38 3.16 1.02
C TRP A 53 15.12 2.53 -0.18
N ARG A 54 16.09 1.67 0.09
CA ARG A 54 16.70 0.78 -0.90
C ARG A 54 16.11 -0.63 -0.71
N SER A 55 15.67 -1.24 -1.80
CA SER A 55 15.07 -2.57 -1.74
C SER A 55 16.02 -3.58 -1.09
N PRO A 56 15.55 -4.51 -0.25
CA PRO A 56 16.34 -5.60 0.32
C PRO A 56 17.08 -6.48 -0.71
N LYS A 57 16.69 -6.40 -1.99
CA LYS A 57 17.37 -7.12 -3.06
C LYS A 57 18.88 -6.86 -3.15
N ASP A 58 19.32 -5.75 -2.61
CA ASP A 58 20.75 -5.38 -2.61
C ASP A 58 21.50 -5.87 -1.35
N GLY A 59 20.83 -6.66 -0.48
CA GLY A 59 21.43 -7.25 0.71
C GLY A 59 21.78 -6.26 1.82
N THR A 60 21.49 -5.00 1.63
CA THR A 60 21.76 -3.93 2.59
C THR A 60 20.45 -3.35 3.11
N GLY A 61 20.24 -3.40 4.42
CA GLY A 61 19.29 -2.51 5.06
C GLY A 61 19.66 -1.05 4.73
N ILE A 62 18.72 -0.12 4.87
CA ILE A 62 19.04 1.29 4.65
C ILE A 62 19.79 1.81 5.86
N GLU A 63 20.98 2.32 5.63
CA GLU A 63 21.55 3.30 6.52
C GLU A 63 20.88 4.64 6.26
N GLY A 64 19.88 4.97 7.07
CA GLY A 64 19.38 6.32 7.16
C GLY A 64 20.29 7.20 8.01
N ASP A 65 20.10 8.51 7.96
CA ASP A 65 20.89 9.44 8.78
C ASP A 65 20.64 9.22 10.29
N LYS A 66 19.38 8.93 10.66
CA LYS A 66 18.95 8.80 12.04
C LYS A 66 18.75 7.36 12.49
N TYR A 67 18.27 6.48 11.61
CA TYR A 67 17.97 5.09 11.90
C TYR A 67 18.58 4.17 10.85
N ASP A 68 18.90 2.93 11.24
CA ASP A 68 19.02 1.82 10.29
C ASP A 68 17.70 1.08 10.20
N TYR A 69 17.23 0.82 8.98
CA TYR A 69 15.97 0.13 8.71
C TYR A 69 16.26 -1.32 8.34
N ILE A 70 15.73 -2.24 9.12
CA ILE A 70 16.03 -3.66 8.98
C ILE A 70 14.75 -4.42 8.64
N TYR A 71 14.77 -5.11 7.51
CA TYR A 71 13.72 -6.01 7.08
C TYR A 71 14.11 -7.46 7.32
N VAL A 72 13.29 -8.20 8.05
CA VAL A 72 13.48 -9.62 8.32
C VAL A 72 12.27 -10.39 7.79
N ASP A 73 12.48 -11.16 6.71
CA ASP A 73 11.50 -12.12 6.19
C ASP A 73 11.55 -13.38 7.05
N CYS A 74 10.75 -13.41 8.11
CA CYS A 74 10.85 -14.42 9.16
C CYS A 74 10.61 -15.87 8.70
N PRO A 75 9.72 -16.17 7.73
CA PRO A 75 9.49 -17.54 7.25
C PRO A 75 10.70 -18.20 6.60
N VAL A 76 11.58 -17.42 5.97
CA VAL A 76 12.74 -17.94 5.23
C VAL A 76 14.04 -17.89 6.03
N LYS A 77 13.97 -17.48 7.29
CA LYS A 77 15.13 -17.37 8.17
C LYS A 77 15.31 -18.63 9.01
N ASP A 78 16.55 -18.89 9.38
CA ASP A 78 16.93 -19.90 10.37
C ASP A 78 17.73 -19.27 11.53
N MET A 79 18.19 -20.11 12.48
CA MET A 79 18.93 -19.64 13.66
C MET A 79 20.26 -18.98 13.29
N SER A 80 20.93 -19.45 12.25
CA SER A 80 22.22 -18.92 11.81
C SER A 80 22.10 -17.54 11.17
N ASP A 81 20.90 -17.22 10.60
CA ASP A 81 20.59 -15.87 10.10
C ASP A 81 20.49 -14.82 11.21
N VAL A 82 20.20 -15.25 12.44
CA VAL A 82 20.11 -14.34 13.61
C VAL A 82 21.47 -14.20 14.28
N GLY A 83 22.20 -15.30 14.43
CA GLY A 83 23.53 -15.34 15.00
C GLY A 83 23.91 -16.77 15.38
N MET A 84 25.15 -16.95 15.74
CA MET A 84 25.69 -18.25 16.12
C MET A 84 26.74 -18.16 17.23
N THR A 85 26.84 -19.24 17.98
CA THR A 85 27.88 -19.37 19.00
C THR A 85 29.16 -19.90 18.39
N ILE A 86 30.27 -19.20 18.59
CA ILE A 86 31.61 -19.54 18.07
C ILE A 86 32.56 -19.73 19.25
N PRO A 87 33.40 -20.76 19.24
CA PRO A 87 34.44 -20.92 20.26
C PRO A 87 35.48 -19.81 20.18
N ASN A 88 35.72 -19.13 21.30
CA ASN A 88 36.89 -18.27 21.46
C ASN A 88 38.00 -19.09 22.10
N HIS A 89 39.00 -19.46 21.29
CA HIS A 89 40.10 -20.33 21.75
C HIS A 89 41.03 -19.63 22.77
N ALA A 90 41.06 -18.29 22.80
CA ALA A 90 41.90 -17.54 23.73
C ALA A 90 41.30 -17.55 25.15
N THR A 91 39.99 -17.43 25.25
CA THR A 91 39.25 -17.40 26.53
C THR A 91 38.70 -18.77 26.95
N GLN A 92 38.75 -19.78 26.06
CA GLN A 92 38.10 -21.09 26.22
C GLN A 92 36.60 -21.00 26.51
N GLN A 93 35.96 -19.98 25.98
CA GLN A 93 34.51 -19.74 26.13
C GLN A 93 33.80 -19.76 24.80
N LEU A 94 32.51 -19.95 24.85
CA LEU A 94 31.62 -19.76 23.69
C LEU A 94 31.15 -18.31 23.67
N GLU A 95 31.34 -17.66 22.54
CA GLU A 95 30.85 -16.27 22.31
C GLU A 95 29.75 -16.25 21.26
N TYR A 96 28.70 -15.50 21.52
CA TYR A 96 27.61 -15.35 20.57
C TYR A 96 27.89 -14.20 19.59
N TYR A 97 27.95 -14.55 18.31
CA TYR A 97 28.16 -13.60 17.21
C TYR A 97 26.82 -13.31 16.54
N VAL A 98 26.40 -12.05 16.59
CA VAL A 98 25.16 -11.59 15.94
C VAL A 98 25.39 -11.45 14.45
N SER A 99 24.39 -11.84 13.66
CA SER A 99 24.39 -11.67 12.20
C SER A 99 24.54 -10.19 11.81
N SER A 100 25.27 -9.95 10.73
CA SER A 100 25.40 -8.62 10.12
C SER A 100 24.07 -8.04 9.65
N LEU A 101 23.02 -8.86 9.52
CA LEU A 101 21.66 -8.44 9.22
C LEU A 101 21.17 -7.32 10.15
N PHE A 102 21.53 -7.39 11.44
CA PHE A 102 21.10 -6.41 12.44
C PHE A 102 21.99 -5.17 12.53
N ASN A 103 23.10 -5.14 11.80
CA ASN A 103 24.05 -4.03 11.73
C ASN A 103 24.40 -3.42 13.11
N LEU A 104 24.63 -4.28 14.12
CA LEU A 104 24.93 -3.82 15.50
C LEU A 104 26.27 -3.11 15.62
N SER A 105 27.17 -3.22 14.62
CA SER A 105 28.41 -2.44 14.55
C SER A 105 28.15 -0.93 14.38
N SER A 106 27.00 -0.56 13.83
CA SER A 106 26.52 0.81 13.84
C SER A 106 25.80 1.08 15.15
N ASN A 107 26.21 2.10 15.88
CA ASN A 107 25.55 2.52 17.13
C ASN A 107 24.23 3.29 16.89
N LYS A 108 23.76 3.38 15.65
CA LYS A 108 22.49 4.03 15.31
C LYS A 108 21.32 3.20 15.81
N PRO A 109 20.24 3.81 16.31
CA PRO A 109 18.98 3.10 16.59
C PRO A 109 18.44 2.41 15.35
N LYS A 110 17.77 1.29 15.55
CA LYS A 110 17.21 0.44 14.49
C LYS A 110 15.70 0.57 14.42
N ILE A 111 15.14 0.53 13.22
CA ILE A 111 13.71 0.25 13.02
C ILE A 111 13.62 -1.12 12.35
N ILE A 112 13.16 -2.11 13.09
CA ILE A 112 13.16 -3.52 12.67
C ILE A 112 11.73 -3.95 12.37
N LEU A 113 11.53 -4.45 11.16
CA LEU A 113 10.30 -5.14 10.75
C LEU A 113 10.54 -6.65 10.73
N LEU A 114 9.79 -7.38 11.55
CA LEU A 114 9.68 -8.83 11.52
C LEU A 114 8.47 -9.20 10.64
N ASP A 115 8.69 -9.41 9.34
CA ASP A 115 7.62 -9.66 8.38
C ASP A 115 7.16 -11.13 8.45
N GLU A 116 5.85 -11.33 8.40
CA GLU A 116 5.20 -12.63 8.53
C GLU A 116 5.66 -13.45 9.76
N PHE A 117 5.92 -12.78 10.89
CA PHE A 117 6.46 -13.36 12.11
C PHE A 117 5.77 -14.65 12.56
N MET A 118 4.44 -14.72 12.46
CA MET A 118 3.68 -15.90 12.90
C MET A 118 3.90 -17.14 12.01
N LYS A 119 4.45 -16.98 10.81
CA LYS A 119 4.80 -18.09 9.90
C LYS A 119 6.23 -18.59 10.08
N SER A 120 7.04 -17.93 10.90
CA SER A 120 8.41 -18.38 11.16
C SER A 120 8.44 -19.71 11.90
N PRO A 121 9.51 -20.52 11.74
CA PRO A 121 9.71 -21.73 12.54
C PRO A 121 9.57 -21.46 14.04
N LYS A 122 8.94 -22.35 14.81
CA LYS A 122 8.65 -22.12 16.24
C LYS A 122 9.87 -21.78 17.07
N LEU A 123 11.00 -22.41 16.79
CA LEU A 123 12.27 -22.10 17.48
C LEU A 123 12.71 -20.64 17.24
N LEU A 124 12.56 -20.18 16.01
CA LEU A 124 12.90 -18.82 15.64
C LEU A 124 11.91 -17.79 16.24
N GLN A 125 10.63 -18.17 16.39
CA GLN A 125 9.66 -17.35 17.12
C GLN A 125 10.11 -17.06 18.56
N VAL A 126 10.74 -18.02 19.22
CA VAL A 126 11.27 -17.83 20.59
C VAL A 126 12.38 -16.77 20.57
N VAL A 127 13.32 -16.85 19.62
CA VAL A 127 14.41 -15.89 19.49
C VAL A 127 13.90 -14.49 19.15
N PHE A 128 12.99 -14.38 18.21
CA PHE A 128 12.37 -13.10 17.87
C PHE A 128 11.49 -12.56 19.01
N THR A 129 10.91 -13.43 19.82
CA THR A 129 10.18 -13.00 21.03
C THR A 129 11.12 -12.24 21.98
N ARG A 130 12.35 -12.71 22.17
CA ARG A 130 13.35 -11.98 22.98
C ARG A 130 13.70 -10.61 22.35
N LEU A 131 13.87 -10.55 21.04
CA LEU A 131 14.07 -9.29 20.32
C LEU A 131 12.88 -8.32 20.51
N MET A 132 11.65 -8.85 20.45
CA MET A 132 10.43 -8.04 20.63
C MET A 132 10.23 -7.54 22.05
N LEU A 133 10.63 -8.32 23.06
CA LEU A 133 10.36 -8.01 24.47
C LEU A 133 11.50 -7.31 25.16
N GLU A 134 12.73 -7.76 24.90
CA GLU A 134 13.93 -7.34 25.61
C GLU A 134 14.81 -6.41 24.76
N ARG A 135 14.47 -6.23 23.47
CA ARG A 135 15.31 -5.49 22.51
C ARG A 135 16.73 -6.05 22.41
N MET A 136 16.82 -7.39 22.43
CA MET A 136 18.10 -8.10 22.34
C MET A 136 18.12 -9.06 21.16
N VAL A 137 19.24 -9.13 20.48
CA VAL A 137 19.53 -10.15 19.46
C VAL A 137 20.58 -11.10 20.07
N GLY A 138 20.16 -12.32 20.45
CA GLY A 138 20.98 -13.16 21.31
C GLY A 138 21.28 -12.45 22.62
N ASP A 139 22.57 -12.23 22.92
CA ASP A 139 23.02 -11.54 24.13
C ASP A 139 23.39 -10.07 23.89
N ALA A 140 23.24 -9.58 22.66
CA ALA A 140 23.56 -8.21 22.29
C ALA A 140 22.32 -7.31 22.34
N PRO A 141 22.32 -6.22 23.13
CA PRO A 141 21.24 -5.26 23.14
C PRO A 141 21.20 -4.44 21.85
N LEU A 142 19.98 -4.05 21.42
CA LEU A 142 19.84 -3.04 20.39
C LEU A 142 20.26 -1.67 20.92
N PRO A 143 20.81 -0.78 20.06
CA PRO A 143 21.07 0.61 20.44
C PRO A 143 19.81 1.31 20.95
N ASP A 144 20.00 2.23 21.93
CA ASP A 144 18.91 3.01 22.52
C ASP A 144 18.07 3.73 21.46
N GLY A 145 16.76 3.78 21.68
CA GLY A 145 15.83 4.39 20.73
C GLY A 145 15.44 3.47 19.56
N SER A 146 15.95 2.23 19.51
CA SER A 146 15.52 1.24 18.52
C SER A 146 14.04 0.87 18.68
N LYS A 147 13.39 0.52 17.56
CA LYS A 147 11.97 0.19 17.48
C LYS A 147 11.79 -1.13 16.77
N VAL A 148 10.88 -1.96 17.28
CA VAL A 148 10.59 -3.27 16.69
C VAL A 148 9.08 -3.35 16.45
N PHE A 149 8.70 -3.82 15.28
CA PHE A 149 7.31 -4.18 14.97
C PHE A 149 7.26 -5.43 14.09
N GLY A 150 6.16 -6.15 14.15
CA GLY A 150 5.97 -7.34 13.33
C GLY A 150 4.74 -7.24 12.47
N THR A 151 4.66 -8.08 11.44
CA THR A 151 3.46 -8.27 10.62
C THR A 151 3.00 -9.71 10.62
N SER A 152 1.71 -9.89 10.34
CA SER A 152 1.09 -11.20 10.15
C SER A 152 -0.15 -11.06 9.25
N ASN A 153 -0.63 -12.16 8.71
CA ASN A 153 -1.97 -12.22 8.14
C ASN A 153 -3.02 -12.41 9.25
N ASN A 154 -4.29 -12.15 8.95
CA ASN A 154 -5.35 -12.42 9.91
C ASN A 154 -5.42 -13.93 10.18
N ALA A 155 -5.73 -14.31 11.41
CA ALA A 155 -5.93 -15.72 11.78
C ALA A 155 -7.07 -16.38 10.97
N SER A 156 -8.06 -15.59 10.54
CA SER A 156 -9.18 -16.02 9.69
C SER A 156 -8.81 -16.34 8.25
N ASP A 157 -7.60 -15.98 7.80
CA ASP A 157 -7.19 -16.17 6.40
C ASP A 157 -6.82 -17.62 6.07
N GLY A 158 -6.95 -18.54 7.04
CA GLY A 158 -6.64 -19.97 6.89
C GLY A 158 -5.14 -20.29 6.72
N VAL A 159 -4.29 -19.28 6.81
CA VAL A 159 -2.83 -19.34 6.60
C VAL A 159 -2.08 -18.92 7.87
N GLY A 160 -2.80 -18.72 8.97
CA GLY A 160 -2.24 -18.19 10.19
C GLY A 160 -1.78 -19.28 11.15
N ASP A 161 -0.47 -19.41 11.35
CA ASP A 161 0.05 -20.07 12.54
C ASP A 161 -0.27 -19.24 13.79
N SER A 162 -0.60 -19.90 14.88
CA SER A 162 -0.87 -19.23 16.15
C SER A 162 0.42 -18.73 16.79
N MET A 163 0.43 -17.50 17.22
CA MET A 163 1.49 -16.98 18.10
C MET A 163 1.51 -17.80 19.39
N LEU A 164 2.71 -18.04 19.94
CA LEU A 164 2.85 -18.71 21.23
C LEU A 164 2.06 -17.95 22.30
N ALA A 165 1.18 -18.63 23.02
CA ALA A 165 0.21 -18.02 23.94
C ALA A 165 0.84 -17.06 24.98
N HIS A 166 2.06 -17.35 25.43
CA HIS A 166 2.79 -16.53 26.40
C HIS A 166 3.34 -15.20 25.82
N ALA A 167 3.43 -15.07 24.49
CA ALA A 167 3.85 -13.84 23.84
C ALA A 167 2.69 -12.85 23.65
N GLY A 168 1.44 -13.34 23.65
CA GLY A 168 0.25 -12.52 23.36
C GLY A 168 0.01 -11.35 24.33
N ASN A 169 0.34 -11.53 25.61
CA ASN A 169 0.20 -10.46 26.64
C ASN A 169 1.31 -9.40 26.61
N ARG A 170 2.31 -9.59 25.78
CA ARG A 170 3.54 -8.77 25.79
C ARG A 170 3.73 -7.95 24.53
N VAL A 171 2.79 -8.08 23.58
CA VAL A 171 2.78 -7.36 22.31
C VAL A 171 1.46 -6.62 22.13
N CYS A 172 1.45 -5.61 21.28
CA CYS A 172 0.23 -4.88 20.92
C CYS A 172 -0.27 -5.36 19.55
N ILE A 173 -1.32 -6.19 19.54
CA ILE A 173 -1.91 -6.68 18.29
C ILE A 173 -2.87 -5.61 17.74
N MET A 174 -2.59 -5.12 16.54
CA MET A 174 -3.41 -4.14 15.84
C MET A 174 -3.84 -4.68 14.47
N ARG A 175 -5.09 -4.46 14.11
CA ARG A 175 -5.60 -4.80 12.78
C ARG A 175 -5.50 -3.59 11.87
N MET A 176 -4.74 -3.72 10.79
CA MET A 176 -4.66 -2.69 9.75
C MET A 176 -5.84 -2.82 8.79
N ALA A 177 -6.57 -1.75 8.60
CA ALA A 177 -7.62 -1.67 7.62
C ALA A 177 -7.03 -1.82 6.20
N LYS A 178 -7.77 -2.51 5.33
CA LYS A 178 -7.48 -2.48 3.90
C LYS A 178 -7.67 -1.04 3.42
N PRO A 179 -6.75 -0.46 2.63
CA PRO A 179 -6.93 0.87 2.08
C PRO A 179 -8.24 0.96 1.28
N THR A 180 -8.97 2.04 1.45
CA THR A 180 -10.15 2.32 0.63
C THR A 180 -9.74 2.57 -0.82
N SER A 181 -10.72 2.52 -1.74
CA SER A 181 -10.47 2.89 -3.14
C SER A 181 -9.91 4.30 -3.28
N GLU A 182 -10.39 5.24 -2.48
CA GLU A 182 -9.91 6.62 -2.48
C GLU A 182 -8.47 6.75 -1.99
N GLU A 183 -8.12 6.07 -0.89
CA GLU A 183 -6.76 6.06 -0.36
C GLU A 183 -5.79 5.41 -1.35
N TRP A 184 -6.24 4.34 -2.02
CA TRP A 184 -5.43 3.67 -3.04
C TRP A 184 -5.26 4.55 -4.28
N LEU A 185 -6.32 5.21 -4.76
CA LEU A 185 -6.27 6.11 -5.92
C LEU A 185 -5.33 7.31 -5.66
N GLN A 186 -5.33 7.84 -4.43
CA GLN A 186 -4.38 8.87 -4.04
C GLN A 186 -2.94 8.36 -4.16
N TRP A 187 -2.64 7.23 -3.54
CA TRP A 187 -1.32 6.61 -3.62
C TRP A 187 -0.94 6.29 -5.08
N ALA A 188 -1.86 5.75 -5.85
CA ALA A 188 -1.66 5.41 -7.26
C ALA A 188 -1.30 6.62 -8.11
N SER A 189 -1.93 7.77 -7.86
CA SER A 189 -1.62 9.04 -8.52
C SER A 189 -0.19 9.50 -8.20
N ASP A 190 0.18 9.49 -6.93
CA ASP A 190 1.50 9.93 -6.46
C ASP A 190 2.63 9.00 -6.95
N ASN A 191 2.31 7.71 -7.18
CA ASN A 191 3.25 6.70 -7.68
C ASN A 191 3.16 6.45 -9.20
N GLY A 192 2.42 7.28 -9.93
CA GLY A 192 2.37 7.27 -11.38
C GLY A 192 1.72 6.02 -11.98
N ILE A 193 0.78 5.37 -11.28
CA ILE A 193 -0.01 4.25 -11.82
C ILE A 193 -0.86 4.75 -13.00
N SER A 194 -0.94 3.97 -14.07
CA SER A 194 -1.63 4.35 -15.30
C SER A 194 -3.10 4.73 -15.08
N ARG A 195 -3.59 5.65 -15.92
CA ARG A 195 -4.99 6.10 -15.89
C ARG A 195 -6.00 4.97 -16.07
N VAL A 196 -5.67 3.94 -16.83
CA VAL A 196 -6.53 2.78 -17.07
C VAL A 196 -6.81 2.04 -15.76
N VAL A 197 -5.77 1.72 -14.98
CA VAL A 197 -5.93 1.02 -13.70
C VAL A 197 -6.67 1.90 -12.70
N ARG A 198 -6.36 3.19 -12.64
CA ARG A 198 -7.04 4.14 -11.75
C ARG A 198 -8.52 4.28 -12.09
N ALA A 199 -8.86 4.41 -13.39
CA ALA A 199 -10.24 4.50 -13.84
C ALA A 199 -11.05 3.24 -13.51
N ALA A 200 -10.46 2.05 -13.69
CA ALA A 200 -11.10 0.79 -13.32
C ALA A 200 -11.39 0.72 -11.81
N VAL A 201 -10.45 1.13 -10.95
CA VAL A 201 -10.67 1.16 -9.50
C VAL A 201 -11.73 2.18 -9.10
N ALA A 202 -11.75 3.36 -9.73
CA ALA A 202 -12.78 4.38 -9.48
C ALA A 202 -14.18 3.91 -9.89
N MET A 203 -14.29 3.18 -11.00
CA MET A 203 -15.57 2.63 -11.48
C MET A 203 -16.04 1.45 -10.64
N PHE A 204 -15.12 0.63 -10.14
CA PHE A 204 -15.42 -0.57 -9.35
C PHE A 204 -14.80 -0.49 -7.94
N PRO A 205 -15.19 0.49 -7.10
CA PRO A 205 -14.57 0.70 -5.78
C PRO A 205 -14.68 -0.52 -4.86
N ARG A 206 -15.71 -1.38 -5.07
CA ARG A 206 -15.87 -2.67 -4.37
C ARG A 206 -14.71 -3.64 -4.58
N CYS A 207 -13.84 -3.43 -5.57
CA CYS A 207 -12.66 -4.27 -5.78
C CYS A 207 -11.65 -4.18 -4.62
N LEU A 208 -11.70 -3.10 -3.86
CA LEU A 208 -10.90 -2.91 -2.65
C LEU A 208 -11.70 -3.10 -1.34
N ALA A 209 -12.93 -3.60 -1.41
CA ALA A 209 -13.67 -3.97 -0.20
C ALA A 209 -12.93 -5.03 0.62
N SER A 210 -13.10 -5.00 1.94
CA SER A 210 -12.58 -6.01 2.85
C SER A 210 -13.57 -7.15 3.02
N TYR A 211 -13.13 -8.40 2.98
CA TYR A 211 -13.99 -9.55 3.26
C TYR A 211 -14.43 -9.59 4.73
N THR A 212 -13.78 -8.83 5.60
CA THR A 212 -14.12 -8.74 7.03
C THR A 212 -15.21 -7.71 7.33
N THR A 213 -15.62 -6.91 6.34
CA THR A 213 -16.56 -5.79 6.52
C THR A 213 -17.81 -6.00 5.67
N GLY A 214 -18.94 -6.21 6.34
CA GLY A 214 -20.23 -6.42 5.69
C GLY A 214 -20.32 -7.75 4.93
N ASP A 215 -21.43 -7.93 4.19
CA ASP A 215 -21.61 -9.10 3.33
C ASP A 215 -20.93 -8.86 1.98
N GLN A 216 -19.89 -9.64 1.70
CA GLN A 216 -19.10 -9.61 0.47
C GLN A 216 -19.20 -10.92 -0.32
N ASN A 217 -20.19 -11.78 -0.04
CA ASN A 217 -20.31 -13.09 -0.67
C ASN A 217 -20.48 -13.01 -2.19
N ASP A 218 -21.15 -11.99 -2.68
CA ASP A 218 -21.38 -11.70 -4.11
C ASP A 218 -20.24 -10.92 -4.79
N ASN A 219 -19.22 -10.48 -4.04
CA ASN A 219 -18.11 -9.71 -4.61
C ASN A 219 -17.09 -10.65 -5.28
N PRO A 220 -16.94 -10.62 -6.62
CA PRO A 220 -16.06 -11.55 -7.33
C PRO A 220 -14.59 -11.12 -7.34
N TYR A 221 -14.28 -9.91 -6.87
CA TYR A 221 -12.95 -9.32 -7.03
C TYR A 221 -12.01 -9.63 -5.87
N ILE A 222 -12.54 -9.75 -4.66
CA ILE A 222 -11.75 -9.74 -3.42
C ILE A 222 -11.26 -11.12 -2.99
N PHE A 223 -10.27 -11.14 -2.11
CA PHE A 223 -9.85 -12.33 -1.41
C PHE A 223 -10.99 -12.91 -0.57
N LYS A 224 -11.15 -14.23 -0.63
CA LYS A 224 -12.07 -14.99 0.23
C LYS A 224 -11.31 -16.17 0.85
N PRO A 225 -11.21 -16.27 2.19
CA PRO A 225 -10.41 -17.29 2.87
C PRO A 225 -10.72 -18.74 2.45
N ASN A 226 -11.99 -19.01 2.12
CA ASN A 226 -12.46 -20.33 1.74
C ASN A 226 -12.51 -20.57 0.21
N SER A 227 -12.00 -19.66 -0.58
CA SER A 227 -11.97 -19.76 -2.04
C SER A 227 -10.69 -20.42 -2.52
N MET A 228 -10.80 -21.28 -3.54
CA MET A 228 -9.63 -21.79 -4.27
C MET A 228 -9.01 -20.77 -5.23
N ALA A 229 -9.56 -19.56 -5.34
CA ALA A 229 -9.04 -18.53 -6.23
C ALA A 229 -7.65 -18.08 -5.76
N MET A 230 -6.63 -18.33 -6.59
CA MET A 230 -5.25 -17.91 -6.31
C MET A 230 -4.99 -16.43 -6.60
N SER A 231 -5.81 -15.80 -7.46
CA SER A 231 -5.68 -14.41 -7.91
C SER A 231 -6.92 -13.62 -7.54
N PHE A 232 -6.68 -12.45 -6.96
CA PHE A 232 -7.74 -11.54 -6.49
C PHE A 232 -7.22 -10.10 -6.45
N VAL A 233 -8.13 -9.14 -6.37
CA VAL A 233 -7.77 -7.73 -6.28
C VAL A 233 -7.30 -7.38 -4.86
N SER A 234 -6.13 -6.79 -4.81
CA SER A 234 -5.53 -6.20 -3.60
C SER A 234 -4.73 -4.93 -4.00
N PRO A 235 -4.38 -4.06 -3.07
CA PRO A 235 -3.48 -2.94 -3.34
C PRO A 235 -2.20 -3.35 -4.08
N ARG A 236 -1.60 -4.48 -3.70
CA ARG A 236 -0.39 -5.05 -4.33
C ARG A 236 -0.66 -5.55 -5.74
N SER A 237 -1.74 -6.30 -5.97
CA SER A 237 -2.03 -6.87 -7.28
C SER A 237 -2.42 -5.79 -8.30
N LEU A 238 -3.08 -4.71 -7.87
CA LEU A 238 -3.37 -3.55 -8.71
C LEU A 238 -2.08 -2.82 -9.15
N ALA A 239 -1.12 -2.66 -8.25
CA ALA A 239 0.18 -2.09 -8.62
C ALA A 239 0.94 -2.97 -9.64
N LYS A 240 0.86 -4.31 -9.50
CA LYS A 240 1.42 -5.25 -10.49
C LYS A 240 0.65 -5.23 -11.82
N CYS A 241 -0.67 -5.05 -11.76
CA CYS A 241 -1.52 -4.91 -12.94
C CYS A 241 -1.06 -3.76 -13.84
N ASP A 242 -0.62 -2.65 -13.26
CA ASP A 242 -0.07 -1.51 -13.99
C ASP A 242 1.13 -1.87 -14.88
N VAL A 243 2.00 -2.76 -14.42
CA VAL A 243 3.15 -3.23 -15.21
C VAL A 243 2.66 -3.97 -16.47
N ILE A 244 1.61 -4.79 -16.35
CA ILE A 244 1.03 -5.52 -17.48
C ILE A 244 0.38 -4.53 -18.46
N VAL A 245 -0.41 -3.59 -17.95
CA VAL A 245 -1.09 -2.57 -18.76
C VAL A 245 -0.10 -1.72 -19.56
N ARG A 246 1.02 -1.33 -18.99
CA ARG A 246 2.07 -0.55 -19.67
C ARG A 246 2.79 -1.32 -20.78
N ASN A 247 2.89 -2.64 -20.63
CA ASN A 247 3.58 -3.51 -21.60
C ASN A 247 2.63 -4.23 -22.56
N ARG A 248 1.34 -3.92 -22.54
CA ARG A 248 0.30 -4.64 -23.29
C ARG A 248 0.54 -4.74 -24.79
N ASP A 249 1.11 -3.69 -25.40
CA ASP A 249 1.37 -3.67 -26.84
C ASP A 249 2.49 -4.67 -27.21
N ALA A 250 3.47 -4.86 -26.35
CA ALA A 250 4.52 -5.86 -26.53
C ALA A 250 4.05 -7.28 -26.17
N ILE A 251 3.15 -7.43 -25.18
CA ILE A 251 2.62 -8.71 -24.73
C ILE A 251 1.58 -9.26 -25.73
N GLY A 252 0.82 -8.37 -26.37
CA GLY A 252 -0.31 -8.71 -27.22
C GLY A 252 -1.61 -8.95 -26.42
N GLU A 253 -2.75 -8.94 -27.11
CA GLU A 253 -4.07 -8.92 -26.47
C GLU A 253 -4.32 -10.18 -25.62
N ASN A 254 -4.12 -11.36 -26.18
CA ASN A 254 -4.34 -12.62 -25.44
C ASN A 254 -3.40 -12.78 -24.25
N GLY A 255 -2.11 -12.46 -24.42
CA GLY A 255 -1.13 -12.52 -23.33
C GLY A 255 -1.47 -11.54 -22.21
N THR A 256 -1.91 -10.34 -22.56
CA THR A 256 -2.37 -9.33 -21.59
C THR A 256 -3.58 -9.81 -20.79
N ALA A 257 -4.59 -10.37 -21.45
CA ALA A 257 -5.78 -10.90 -20.76
C ALA A 257 -5.44 -12.02 -19.79
N VAL A 258 -4.59 -12.97 -20.19
CA VAL A 258 -4.12 -14.07 -19.32
C VAL A 258 -3.30 -13.55 -18.14
N ALA A 259 -2.38 -12.62 -18.38
CA ALA A 259 -1.53 -12.04 -17.33
C ALA A 259 -2.36 -11.24 -16.30
N LEU A 260 -3.35 -10.48 -16.75
CA LEU A 260 -4.28 -9.76 -15.87
C LEU A 260 -5.13 -10.74 -15.05
N ALA A 261 -5.72 -11.77 -15.68
CA ALA A 261 -6.52 -12.78 -14.96
C ALA A 261 -5.67 -13.50 -13.90
N GLY A 262 -4.42 -13.82 -14.20
CA GLY A 262 -3.47 -14.41 -13.26
C GLY A 262 -3.02 -13.47 -12.13
N THR A 263 -3.25 -12.16 -12.26
CA THR A 263 -2.80 -11.16 -11.28
C THR A 263 -3.93 -10.63 -10.41
N VAL A 264 -5.07 -10.27 -11.01
CA VAL A 264 -6.20 -9.61 -10.31
C VAL A 264 -7.48 -10.45 -10.31
N GLY A 265 -7.43 -11.67 -10.84
CA GLY A 265 -8.59 -12.55 -11.02
C GLY A 265 -9.36 -12.28 -12.31
N ALA A 266 -10.07 -13.30 -12.79
CA ALA A 266 -10.72 -13.28 -14.11
C ALA A 266 -11.78 -12.18 -14.22
N SER A 267 -12.57 -11.94 -13.17
CA SER A 267 -13.65 -10.96 -13.20
C SER A 267 -13.12 -9.54 -13.38
N PHE A 268 -12.15 -9.13 -12.57
CA PHE A 268 -11.57 -7.78 -12.69
C PHE A 268 -10.73 -7.62 -13.96
N ALA A 269 -10.08 -8.71 -14.43
CA ALA A 269 -9.35 -8.70 -15.69
C ALA A 269 -10.27 -8.45 -16.91
N ALA A 270 -11.49 -9.01 -16.90
CA ALA A 270 -12.49 -8.75 -17.95
C ALA A 270 -12.92 -7.28 -17.97
N ASP A 271 -13.18 -6.70 -16.79
CA ASP A 271 -13.52 -5.27 -16.68
C ASP A 271 -12.35 -4.39 -17.15
N MET A 272 -11.12 -4.72 -16.77
CA MET A 272 -9.92 -4.03 -17.23
C MET A 272 -9.73 -4.09 -18.76
N ALA A 273 -10.06 -5.22 -19.40
CA ALA A 273 -9.99 -5.34 -20.85
C ALA A 273 -10.92 -4.36 -21.57
N ALA A 274 -12.12 -4.14 -21.02
CA ALA A 274 -13.07 -3.13 -21.53
C ALA A 274 -12.46 -1.72 -21.44
N PHE A 275 -11.84 -1.35 -20.33
CA PHE A 275 -11.18 -0.05 -20.18
C PHE A 275 -10.01 0.14 -21.16
N MET A 276 -9.19 -0.89 -21.37
CA MET A 276 -8.08 -0.81 -22.31
C MET A 276 -8.55 -0.64 -23.77
N SER A 277 -9.68 -1.25 -24.14
CA SER A 277 -10.22 -1.07 -25.48
C SER A 277 -10.74 0.36 -25.72
N MET A 278 -11.37 0.95 -24.72
CA MET A 278 -11.85 2.34 -24.79
C MET A 278 -10.71 3.36 -24.85
N GLU A 279 -9.60 3.11 -24.16
CA GLU A 279 -8.48 4.07 -24.09
C GLU A 279 -7.94 4.45 -25.48
N LYS A 280 -7.93 3.51 -26.43
CA LYS A 280 -7.46 3.75 -27.80
C LYS A 280 -8.29 4.78 -28.59
N SER A 281 -9.56 4.97 -28.17
CA SER A 281 -10.50 5.91 -28.81
C SER A 281 -10.66 7.23 -28.05
N LEU A 282 -9.96 7.41 -26.92
CA LEU A 282 -10.10 8.61 -26.11
C LEU A 282 -9.37 9.80 -26.73
N MET A 283 -10.00 10.96 -26.64
CA MET A 283 -9.37 12.23 -26.96
C MET A 283 -8.28 12.59 -25.95
N ASP A 284 -7.21 13.19 -26.44
CA ASP A 284 -6.16 13.72 -25.58
C ASP A 284 -6.65 14.99 -24.88
N VAL A 285 -6.34 15.14 -23.60
CA VAL A 285 -6.67 16.34 -22.81
C VAL A 285 -6.11 17.60 -23.45
N LYS A 286 -4.94 17.53 -24.10
CA LYS A 286 -4.36 18.66 -24.83
C LYS A 286 -5.21 19.13 -26.00
N ASP A 287 -5.96 18.23 -26.65
CA ASP A 287 -6.87 18.59 -27.72
C ASP A 287 -8.19 19.15 -27.15
N ILE A 288 -8.65 18.60 -26.03
CA ILE A 288 -9.82 19.13 -25.30
C ILE A 288 -9.58 20.60 -24.87
N ILE A 289 -8.39 20.93 -24.36
CA ILE A 289 -8.05 22.31 -23.92
C ILE A 289 -8.09 23.32 -25.06
N LYS A 290 -7.86 22.89 -26.30
CA LYS A 290 -7.90 23.81 -27.48
C LYS A 290 -9.31 24.30 -27.79
N ALA A 291 -10.33 23.44 -27.63
CA ALA A 291 -11.73 23.74 -27.91
C ALA A 291 -12.65 23.02 -26.93
N PRO A 292 -12.61 23.34 -25.62
CA PRO A 292 -13.27 22.55 -24.57
C PRO A 292 -14.81 22.56 -24.67
N GLU A 293 -15.39 23.53 -25.36
CA GLU A 293 -16.84 23.65 -25.54
C GLU A 293 -17.34 22.88 -26.78
N ASP A 294 -16.49 22.69 -27.79
CA ASP A 294 -16.86 22.06 -29.06
C ASP A 294 -16.63 20.54 -29.06
N VAL A 295 -15.86 20.03 -28.11
CA VAL A 295 -15.54 18.61 -27.99
C VAL A 295 -16.82 17.81 -27.68
N GLU A 296 -17.05 16.73 -28.42
CA GLU A 296 -18.15 15.80 -28.14
C GLU A 296 -17.91 15.08 -26.81
N MET A 297 -18.91 15.14 -25.91
CA MET A 297 -18.82 14.50 -24.60
C MET A 297 -18.92 13.00 -24.74
N PRO A 298 -17.94 12.21 -24.24
CA PRO A 298 -18.06 10.77 -24.21
C PRO A 298 -19.29 10.33 -23.42
N LYS A 299 -20.07 9.41 -23.98
CA LYS A 299 -21.29 8.88 -23.32
C LYS A 299 -20.95 7.90 -22.21
N ASP A 300 -19.80 7.27 -22.28
CA ASP A 300 -19.35 6.26 -21.35
C ASP A 300 -18.66 6.89 -20.13
N ILE A 301 -19.13 6.56 -18.94
CA ILE A 301 -18.57 7.04 -17.66
C ILE A 301 -17.10 6.65 -17.52
N SER A 302 -16.72 5.46 -17.98
CA SER A 302 -15.34 4.98 -17.92
C SER A 302 -14.42 5.85 -18.78
N ALA A 303 -14.89 6.27 -19.97
CA ALA A 303 -14.18 7.19 -20.85
C ALA A 303 -14.01 8.58 -20.19
N GLN A 304 -15.08 9.10 -19.58
CA GLN A 304 -15.04 10.36 -18.84
C GLN A 304 -14.03 10.30 -17.70
N LEU A 305 -14.04 9.24 -16.87
CA LEU A 305 -13.09 9.04 -15.78
C LEU A 305 -11.63 8.99 -16.27
N MET A 306 -11.35 8.28 -17.37
CA MET A 306 -9.99 8.21 -17.93
C MET A 306 -9.49 9.59 -18.39
N ILE A 307 -10.36 10.42 -18.99
CA ILE A 307 -10.04 11.80 -19.36
C ILE A 307 -9.72 12.62 -18.10
N MET A 308 -10.52 12.48 -17.02
CA MET A 308 -10.26 13.19 -15.76
C MET A 308 -8.91 12.80 -15.15
N PHE A 309 -8.57 11.52 -15.12
CA PHE A 309 -7.27 11.07 -14.62
C PHE A 309 -6.11 11.55 -15.50
N GLN A 310 -6.29 11.58 -16.83
CA GLN A 310 -5.27 12.15 -17.71
C GLN A 310 -5.08 13.64 -17.43
N ALA A 311 -6.16 14.39 -17.21
CA ALA A 311 -6.10 15.82 -16.92
C ALA A 311 -5.30 16.10 -15.63
N VAL A 312 -5.52 15.34 -14.57
CA VAL A 312 -4.74 15.47 -13.32
C VAL A 312 -3.22 15.28 -13.56
N ASP A 313 -2.85 14.40 -14.50
CA ASP A 313 -1.44 14.10 -14.80
C ASP A 313 -0.77 15.13 -15.70
N VAL A 314 -1.51 15.75 -16.65
CA VAL A 314 -0.92 16.60 -17.71
C VAL A 314 -1.14 18.09 -17.53
N LEU A 315 -2.19 18.52 -16.80
CA LEU A 315 -2.43 19.94 -16.56
C LEU A 315 -1.30 20.55 -15.74
N SER A 316 -0.73 21.63 -16.23
CA SER A 316 0.46 22.25 -15.63
C SER A 316 0.32 23.76 -15.38
N THR A 317 -0.63 24.41 -16.01
CA THR A 317 -0.85 25.86 -15.90
C THR A 317 -2.29 26.20 -15.49
N GLN A 318 -2.47 27.42 -14.94
CA GLN A 318 -3.81 27.92 -14.56
C GLN A 318 -4.72 28.11 -15.79
N ASP A 319 -4.16 28.51 -16.92
CA ASP A 319 -4.92 28.68 -18.17
C ASP A 319 -5.44 27.36 -18.68
N GLU A 320 -4.58 26.32 -18.72
CA GLU A 320 -4.99 24.97 -19.11
C GLU A 320 -6.09 24.43 -18.19
N LEU A 321 -5.94 24.59 -16.88
CA LEU A 321 -6.94 24.14 -15.91
C LEU A 321 -8.26 24.89 -16.09
N THR A 322 -8.23 26.21 -16.26
CA THR A 322 -9.44 27.03 -16.46
C THR A 322 -10.19 26.64 -17.74
N LYS A 323 -9.47 26.38 -18.82
CA LYS A 323 -10.06 25.86 -20.07
C LYS A 323 -10.63 24.47 -19.90
N PHE A 324 -9.90 23.57 -19.24
CA PHE A 324 -10.39 22.22 -18.99
C PHE A 324 -11.64 22.19 -18.08
N MET A 325 -11.78 23.16 -17.18
CA MET A 325 -12.98 23.31 -16.36
C MET A 325 -14.26 23.50 -17.20
N SER A 326 -14.18 24.18 -18.37
CA SER A 326 -15.34 24.27 -19.28
C SER A 326 -15.79 22.90 -19.79
N PHE A 327 -14.88 21.96 -19.98
CA PHE A 327 -15.23 20.58 -20.30
C PHE A 327 -15.80 19.83 -19.09
N VAL A 328 -15.17 19.96 -17.89
CA VAL A 328 -15.63 19.28 -16.66
C VAL A 328 -17.07 19.67 -16.32
N GLU A 329 -17.43 20.93 -16.39
CA GLU A 329 -18.76 21.44 -16.08
C GLU A 329 -19.86 20.91 -17.02
N ARG A 330 -19.49 20.44 -18.21
CA ARG A 330 -20.39 19.78 -19.18
C ARG A 330 -20.59 18.28 -18.87
N VAL A 331 -19.76 17.65 -18.02
CA VAL A 331 -19.89 16.24 -17.67
C VAL A 331 -21.20 16.01 -16.90
N PRO A 332 -22.10 15.14 -17.37
CA PRO A 332 -23.43 14.98 -16.74
C PRO A 332 -23.39 14.41 -15.32
N SER A 333 -22.39 13.59 -15.00
CA SER A 333 -22.26 12.93 -13.69
C SER A 333 -21.50 13.81 -12.71
N SER A 334 -22.17 14.28 -11.66
CA SER A 334 -21.55 14.99 -10.54
C SER A 334 -20.52 14.12 -9.80
N GLU A 335 -20.70 12.80 -9.79
CA GLU A 335 -19.73 11.86 -9.21
C GLU A 335 -18.40 11.85 -9.97
N VAL A 336 -18.46 11.83 -11.31
CA VAL A 336 -17.25 11.91 -12.17
C VAL A 336 -16.55 13.25 -11.98
N GLN A 337 -17.30 14.36 -11.94
CA GLN A 337 -16.77 15.66 -11.60
C GLN A 337 -16.09 15.62 -10.21
N GLY A 338 -16.77 15.08 -9.19
CA GLY A 338 -16.24 14.94 -7.82
C GLY A 338 -14.95 14.14 -7.76
N VAL A 339 -14.81 13.06 -8.54
CA VAL A 339 -13.56 12.30 -8.66
C VAL A 339 -12.43 13.19 -9.18
N PHE A 340 -12.65 14.00 -10.23
CA PHE A 340 -11.65 14.93 -10.74
C PHE A 340 -11.19 15.93 -9.67
N PHE A 341 -12.13 16.59 -8.99
CA PHE A 341 -11.79 17.56 -7.94
C PHE A 341 -11.05 16.92 -6.77
N THR A 342 -11.52 15.76 -6.32
CA THR A 342 -10.85 15.01 -5.26
C THR A 342 -9.41 14.67 -5.64
N MET A 343 -9.18 14.22 -6.87
CA MET A 343 -7.83 13.90 -7.35
C MET A 343 -6.95 15.16 -7.48
N MET A 344 -7.49 16.26 -8.01
CA MET A 344 -6.77 17.53 -8.08
C MET A 344 -6.35 18.05 -6.71
N MET A 345 -7.22 17.95 -5.71
CA MET A 345 -6.96 18.43 -4.34
C MET A 345 -6.03 17.51 -3.54
N ARG A 346 -5.93 16.25 -3.90
CA ARG A 346 -5.09 15.25 -3.21
C ARG A 346 -3.76 14.99 -3.91
N ASN A 347 -3.63 15.28 -5.22
CA ASN A 347 -2.39 15.07 -5.95
C ASN A 347 -1.33 16.11 -5.56
N ALA A 348 -0.14 15.66 -5.18
CA ALA A 348 0.94 16.50 -4.66
C ALA A 348 1.39 17.59 -5.66
N LYS A 349 1.27 17.35 -6.98
CA LYS A 349 1.62 18.31 -8.03
C LYS A 349 0.44 19.22 -8.40
N ALA A 350 -0.77 18.65 -8.54
CA ALA A 350 -1.95 19.36 -9.00
C ALA A 350 -2.58 20.28 -7.94
N ILE A 351 -2.40 19.99 -6.65
CA ILE A 351 -3.02 20.74 -5.55
C ILE A 351 -2.69 22.26 -5.58
N ARG A 352 -1.50 22.63 -6.01
CA ARG A 352 -1.12 24.06 -6.13
C ARG A 352 -1.92 24.75 -7.22
N LEU A 353 -2.20 24.08 -8.33
CA LEU A 353 -3.04 24.60 -9.40
C LEU A 353 -4.50 24.68 -8.92
N ALA A 354 -5.01 23.62 -8.29
CA ALA A 354 -6.38 23.55 -7.82
C ALA A 354 -6.72 24.67 -6.81
N ARG A 355 -5.88 24.88 -5.78
CA ARG A 355 -6.12 25.89 -4.74
C ARG A 355 -6.17 27.32 -5.25
N ASN A 356 -5.48 27.60 -6.33
CA ASN A 356 -5.39 28.95 -6.90
C ASN A 356 -6.36 29.17 -8.07
N ASN A 357 -7.23 28.20 -8.37
CA ASN A 357 -8.18 28.30 -9.49
C ASN A 357 -9.57 28.70 -9.01
N GLN A 358 -10.05 29.83 -9.50
CA GLN A 358 -11.35 30.40 -9.09
C GLN A 358 -12.52 29.46 -9.46
N ARG A 359 -12.50 28.85 -10.66
CA ARG A 359 -13.59 27.94 -11.09
C ARG A 359 -13.67 26.70 -10.23
N ILE A 360 -12.54 26.14 -9.78
CA ILE A 360 -12.51 25.06 -8.81
C ILE A 360 -13.16 25.49 -7.49
N ALA A 361 -12.82 26.67 -6.98
CA ALA A 361 -13.38 27.20 -5.74
C ALA A 361 -14.91 27.42 -5.85
N GLU A 362 -15.39 27.96 -6.97
CA GLU A 362 -16.82 28.13 -7.25
C GLU A 362 -17.55 26.78 -7.36
N TRP A 363 -16.96 25.81 -8.06
CA TRP A 363 -17.54 24.49 -8.17
C TRP A 363 -17.65 23.81 -6.79
N ALA A 364 -16.57 23.83 -5.97
CA ALA A 364 -16.57 23.25 -4.64
C ALA A 364 -17.63 23.86 -3.72
N LYS A 365 -17.86 25.18 -3.85
CA LYS A 365 -18.91 25.87 -3.11
C LYS A 365 -20.31 25.38 -3.49
N ASN A 366 -20.53 25.12 -4.78
CA ASN A 366 -21.83 24.69 -5.31
C ASN A 366 -22.12 23.20 -5.09
N ASN A 367 -21.10 22.40 -4.83
CA ASN A 367 -21.17 20.93 -4.68
C ASN A 367 -20.62 20.45 -3.34
N HIS A 368 -20.80 21.23 -2.28
CA HIS A 368 -20.24 20.93 -0.94
C HIS A 368 -20.77 19.61 -0.33
N GLU A 369 -21.87 19.08 -0.84
CA GLU A 369 -22.44 17.79 -0.42
C GLU A 369 -21.64 16.55 -0.89
N LEU A 370 -20.68 16.75 -1.82
CA LEU A 370 -19.86 15.69 -2.38
C LEU A 370 -18.52 15.50 -1.63
N PHE A 371 -18.27 16.26 -0.55
CA PHE A 371 -17.01 16.24 0.22
C PHE A 371 -17.19 15.82 1.67
#